data_6ca2a4c61385f9a25c40f3acd1fc6d0c
#
_entry.id   6ca2a4c61385f9a25c40f3acd1fc6d0c
#
_cell.length_a   1.000
_cell.length_b   1.000
_cell.length_c   1.000
_cell.angle_alpha   90.00
_cell.angle_beta   90.00
_cell.angle_gamma   90.00
#
_symmetry.space_group_name_H-M   'P 1'
#
loop_
_entity.id
_entity.type
_entity.pdbx_description
1 polymer ?
#
loop_
_entity_poly.entity_id
_entity_poly.type
_entity_poly.pdbx_seq_one_letter_code
_entity_poly.pdbx_strand_id
1 'polypeptide(L)'
;DSMTVDELLAKWFKEYAEPQLKPQTVSDYKRLVPRISAAVGHIKLSKLRPGHLMQFYTQLQQPGVRMDGKYKVTASFIKKFPKGKRKALVAAAGVAERTAARIWAGESTSLHTAKKLAEAANVAFSKAFVNTSKDEKLSGNSARHYHRLLSSVFNTAVRWQLMAENPCARVDPPKVEAADVQYLDEQGIARLLAALPDAPTQYSVIVQLALFTGCRRGELCGLRWSDIDLPAGVLAVNRTLTSIPGQGLLFSTPKTKKSRRVIKLDENAVQLLKDYQQWQLRERLRIGSKWVRTVEIMGKTVDNDLLFTKWDGRPIDPAGLTSWFPRFLRQHDLPPVRFHSLRHSNAALLIAAHVPVTTVAGRLGHAQVSTTTNIYAGFIRSSDAKAADALGEAFSRILHEGAG
;
A
#
# COMPACT_ATOMS: atom_id res chain seq x y z
N ASP A 1 -33.82 -24.21 3.89
CA ASP A 1 -32.88 -23.09 4.03
C ASP A 1 -33.16 -22.02 3.00
N SER A 2 -33.64 -20.85 3.47
CA SER A 2 -34.04 -19.75 2.59
C SER A 2 -32.92 -18.70 2.44
N MET A 3 -31.83 -18.80 3.24
CA MET A 3 -30.76 -17.78 3.31
C MET A 3 -30.05 -17.63 1.98
N THR A 4 -29.87 -16.39 1.53
CA THR A 4 -29.12 -16.00 0.33
C THR A 4 -27.65 -15.72 0.66
N VAL A 5 -26.81 -15.58 -0.37
CA VAL A 5 -25.40 -15.17 -0.22
C VAL A 5 -25.29 -13.77 0.40
N ASP A 6 -26.20 -12.84 0.04
CA ASP A 6 -26.20 -11.49 0.62
C ASP A 6 -26.53 -11.48 2.11
N GLU A 7 -27.51 -12.26 2.53
CA GLU A 7 -27.86 -12.42 3.94
C GLU A 7 -26.71 -13.07 4.73
N LEU A 8 -26.06 -14.07 4.16
CA LEU A 8 -24.85 -14.67 4.74
C LEU A 8 -23.71 -13.66 4.86
N LEU A 9 -23.45 -12.85 3.83
CA LEU A 9 -22.41 -11.80 3.87
C LEU A 9 -22.71 -10.80 5.00
N ALA A 10 -23.95 -10.31 5.09
CA ALA A 10 -24.35 -9.37 6.14
C ALA A 10 -24.14 -9.96 7.54
N LYS A 11 -24.57 -11.22 7.76
CA LYS A 11 -24.37 -11.96 9.01
C LYS A 11 -22.89 -12.15 9.31
N TRP A 12 -22.09 -12.57 8.31
CA TRP A 12 -20.67 -12.80 8.46
C TRP A 12 -19.89 -11.53 8.83
N PHE A 13 -20.23 -10.39 8.22
CA PHE A 13 -19.60 -9.12 8.59
C PHE A 13 -19.90 -8.76 10.04
N LYS A 14 -21.15 -8.85 10.47
CA LYS A 14 -21.59 -8.48 11.81
C LYS A 14 -21.02 -9.39 12.89
N GLU A 15 -21.09 -10.71 12.68
CA GLU A 15 -20.84 -11.69 13.74
C GLU A 15 -19.37 -12.22 13.72
N TYR A 16 -18.68 -12.11 12.61
CA TYR A 16 -17.32 -12.62 12.48
C TYR A 16 -16.30 -11.54 12.10
N ALA A 17 -16.51 -10.83 10.98
CA ALA A 17 -15.49 -9.96 10.44
C ALA A 17 -15.19 -8.76 11.34
N GLU A 18 -16.23 -8.03 11.77
CA GLU A 18 -16.07 -6.84 12.61
C GLU A 18 -15.45 -7.16 13.99
N PRO A 19 -15.84 -8.25 14.68
CA PRO A 19 -15.21 -8.63 15.95
C PRO A 19 -13.79 -9.23 15.81
N GLN A 20 -13.49 -9.94 14.73
CA GLN A 20 -12.29 -10.79 14.63
C GLN A 20 -11.20 -10.23 13.71
N LEU A 21 -11.56 -9.43 12.72
CA LEU A 21 -10.61 -8.95 11.72
C LEU A 21 -10.17 -7.52 12.01
N LYS A 22 -9.00 -7.17 11.49
CA LYS A 22 -8.54 -5.77 11.57
C LYS A 22 -9.46 -4.84 10.78
N PRO A 23 -9.72 -3.62 11.28
CA PRO A 23 -10.61 -2.65 10.63
C PRO A 23 -10.28 -2.40 9.14
N GLN A 24 -9.00 -2.36 8.79
CA GLN A 24 -8.57 -2.23 7.39
C GLN A 24 -9.04 -3.42 6.53
N THR A 25 -8.93 -4.65 7.04
CA THR A 25 -9.38 -5.85 6.32
C THR A 25 -10.88 -5.83 6.11
N VAL A 26 -11.64 -5.43 7.15
CA VAL A 26 -13.10 -5.27 7.05
C VAL A 26 -13.46 -4.23 6.00
N SER A 27 -12.80 -3.07 6.03
CA SER A 27 -13.01 -2.00 5.03
C SER A 27 -12.69 -2.48 3.61
N ASP A 28 -11.59 -3.20 3.43
CA ASP A 28 -11.19 -3.75 2.13
C ASP A 28 -12.20 -4.77 1.62
N TYR A 29 -12.70 -5.64 2.48
CA TYR A 29 -13.71 -6.63 2.14
C TYR A 29 -15.07 -6.00 1.82
N LYS A 30 -15.51 -5.00 2.59
CA LYS A 30 -16.77 -4.26 2.31
C LYS A 30 -16.77 -3.65 0.91
N ARG A 31 -15.63 -3.21 0.38
CA ARG A 31 -15.53 -2.69 -1.00
C ARG A 31 -15.74 -3.76 -2.08
N LEU A 32 -15.57 -5.04 -1.76
CA LEU A 32 -15.78 -6.13 -2.72
C LEU A 32 -17.25 -6.56 -2.78
N VAL A 33 -18.01 -6.34 -1.71
CA VAL A 33 -19.40 -6.80 -1.55
C VAL A 33 -20.32 -6.39 -2.72
N PRO A 34 -20.38 -5.12 -3.16
CA PRO A 34 -21.35 -4.72 -4.18
C PRO A 34 -21.27 -5.54 -5.46
N ARG A 35 -20.07 -5.97 -5.84
CA ARG A 35 -19.87 -6.77 -7.05
C ARG A 35 -20.21 -8.24 -6.84
N ILE A 36 -19.97 -8.76 -5.63
CA ILE A 36 -20.40 -10.11 -5.24
C ILE A 36 -21.92 -10.19 -5.21
N SER A 37 -22.57 -9.21 -4.57
CA SER A 37 -24.04 -9.12 -4.47
C SER A 37 -24.68 -9.06 -5.85
N ALA A 38 -24.16 -8.26 -6.77
CA ALA A 38 -24.67 -8.18 -8.14
C ALA A 38 -24.57 -9.50 -8.91
N ALA A 39 -23.53 -10.30 -8.65
CA ALA A 39 -23.29 -11.55 -9.39
C ALA A 39 -23.97 -12.77 -8.75
N VAL A 40 -23.86 -12.94 -7.45
CA VAL A 40 -24.27 -14.17 -6.74
C VAL A 40 -25.09 -13.92 -5.48
N GLY A 41 -25.27 -12.65 -5.09
CA GLY A 41 -25.91 -12.26 -3.82
C GLY A 41 -27.31 -12.79 -3.64
N HIS A 42 -28.11 -12.83 -4.70
CA HIS A 42 -29.49 -13.31 -4.72
C HIS A 42 -29.63 -14.84 -4.67
N ILE A 43 -28.54 -15.59 -4.85
CA ILE A 43 -28.57 -17.05 -4.90
C ILE A 43 -28.74 -17.61 -3.48
N LYS A 44 -29.70 -18.52 -3.28
CA LYS A 44 -29.86 -19.26 -2.02
C LYS A 44 -28.66 -20.19 -1.79
N LEU A 45 -28.21 -20.30 -0.54
CA LEU A 45 -27.05 -21.13 -0.18
C LEU A 45 -27.20 -22.59 -0.64
N SER A 46 -28.40 -23.15 -0.52
CA SER A 46 -28.73 -24.51 -0.98
C SER A 46 -28.62 -24.69 -2.50
N LYS A 47 -28.73 -23.62 -3.28
CA LYS A 47 -28.64 -23.61 -4.75
C LYS A 47 -27.31 -23.10 -5.28
N LEU A 48 -26.44 -22.58 -4.43
CA LEU A 48 -25.12 -22.12 -4.86
C LEU A 48 -24.26 -23.30 -5.30
N ARG A 49 -23.64 -23.19 -6.48
CA ARG A 49 -22.81 -24.23 -7.09
C ARG A 49 -21.46 -23.64 -7.51
N PRO A 50 -20.39 -24.44 -7.58
CA PRO A 50 -19.08 -23.98 -8.06
C PRO A 50 -19.13 -23.25 -9.41
N GLY A 51 -20.02 -23.67 -10.33
CA GLY A 51 -20.20 -23.02 -11.62
C GLY A 51 -20.58 -21.54 -11.56
N HIS A 52 -21.37 -21.10 -10.55
CA HIS A 52 -21.70 -19.70 -10.35
C HIS A 52 -20.46 -18.87 -10.00
N LEU A 53 -19.55 -19.43 -9.20
CA LEU A 53 -18.29 -18.75 -8.84
C LEU A 53 -17.32 -18.71 -10.02
N MET A 54 -17.22 -19.78 -10.81
CA MET A 54 -16.42 -19.79 -12.04
C MET A 54 -16.89 -18.72 -13.02
N GLN A 55 -18.20 -18.63 -13.25
CA GLN A 55 -18.79 -17.59 -14.10
C GLN A 55 -18.48 -16.19 -13.56
N PHE A 56 -18.62 -15.98 -12.26
CA PHE A 56 -18.27 -14.71 -11.61
C PHE A 56 -16.80 -14.36 -11.81
N TYR A 57 -15.86 -15.29 -11.60
CA TYR A 57 -14.43 -15.03 -11.81
C TYR A 57 -14.08 -14.74 -13.26
N THR A 58 -14.74 -15.41 -14.18
CA THR A 58 -14.59 -15.12 -15.62
C THR A 58 -15.06 -13.70 -15.94
N GLN A 59 -16.21 -13.29 -15.40
CA GLN A 59 -16.72 -11.93 -15.56
C GLN A 59 -15.77 -10.87 -14.98
N LEU A 60 -15.12 -11.15 -13.82
CA LEU A 60 -14.14 -10.24 -13.23
C LEU A 60 -12.92 -9.97 -14.12
N GLN A 61 -12.62 -10.87 -15.04
CA GLN A 61 -11.48 -10.78 -15.94
C GLN A 61 -11.84 -10.25 -17.34
N GLN A 62 -13.10 -9.90 -17.58
CA GLN A 62 -13.52 -9.33 -18.84
C GLN A 62 -13.17 -7.83 -18.94
N PRO A 63 -12.93 -7.31 -20.17
CA PRO A 63 -12.78 -5.88 -20.39
C PRO A 63 -14.00 -5.08 -19.88
N GLY A 64 -13.75 -3.90 -19.35
CA GLY A 64 -14.83 -3.01 -18.91
C GLY A 64 -15.40 -3.28 -17.52
N VAL A 65 -14.97 -4.33 -16.84
CA VAL A 65 -15.47 -4.69 -15.49
C VAL A 65 -14.98 -3.75 -14.40
N ARG A 66 -13.99 -2.88 -14.66
CA ARG A 66 -13.50 -1.95 -13.66
C ARG A 66 -14.54 -0.88 -13.31
N MET A 67 -15.09 -0.94 -12.10
CA MET A 67 -16.03 0.08 -11.57
C MET A 67 -15.32 1.39 -11.19
N ASP A 68 -14.02 1.35 -11.01
CA ASP A 68 -13.13 2.49 -10.74
C ASP A 68 -12.59 3.12 -12.04
N GLY A 69 -13.37 3.04 -13.12
CA GLY A 69 -12.99 3.55 -14.42
C GLY A 69 -12.35 4.93 -14.37
N LYS A 70 -11.30 5.10 -15.13
CA LYS A 70 -10.64 6.39 -15.30
C LYS A 70 -11.29 7.13 -16.44
N TYR A 71 -11.74 8.34 -16.17
CA TYR A 71 -12.44 9.17 -17.12
C TYR A 71 -11.62 10.43 -17.42
N LYS A 72 -11.43 10.72 -18.70
CA LYS A 72 -10.84 11.99 -19.15
C LYS A 72 -11.93 12.90 -19.69
N VAL A 73 -11.76 14.18 -19.40
CA VAL A 73 -12.63 15.23 -19.96
C VAL A 73 -12.41 15.34 -21.46
N THR A 74 -13.50 15.55 -22.23
CA THR A 74 -13.44 15.74 -23.67
C THR A 74 -12.98 17.15 -24.04
N ALA A 75 -12.36 17.30 -25.20
CA ALA A 75 -11.96 18.61 -25.71
C ALA A 75 -13.17 19.58 -25.89
N SER A 76 -14.34 19.05 -26.28
CA SER A 76 -15.58 19.82 -26.40
C SER A 76 -16.05 20.36 -25.05
N PHE A 77 -15.96 19.59 -23.98
CA PHE A 77 -16.31 20.04 -22.64
C PHE A 77 -15.34 21.12 -22.13
N ILE A 78 -14.03 20.94 -22.37
CA ILE A 78 -13.02 21.97 -22.03
C ILE A 78 -13.33 23.30 -22.74
N LYS A 79 -13.65 23.26 -24.04
CA LYS A 79 -14.02 24.45 -24.80
C LYS A 79 -15.29 25.14 -24.27
N LYS A 80 -16.28 24.34 -23.85
CA LYS A 80 -17.55 24.85 -23.29
C LYS A 80 -17.36 25.57 -21.95
N PHE A 81 -16.39 25.12 -21.16
CA PHE A 81 -16.08 25.63 -19.80
C PHE A 81 -14.62 26.12 -19.70
N PRO A 82 -14.27 27.26 -20.35
CA PRO A 82 -12.96 27.87 -20.23
C PRO A 82 -12.70 28.38 -18.80
N LYS A 83 -11.46 28.79 -18.50
CA LYS A 83 -10.98 29.14 -17.13
C LYS A 83 -11.97 30.08 -16.39
N GLY A 84 -12.58 31.05 -17.05
CA GLY A 84 -13.54 31.99 -16.44
C GLY A 84 -14.88 31.35 -16.03
N LYS A 85 -15.43 30.42 -16.82
CA LYS A 85 -16.69 29.72 -16.53
C LYS A 85 -16.51 28.48 -15.64
N ARG A 86 -15.31 27.95 -15.53
CA ARG A 86 -14.99 26.73 -14.80
C ARG A 86 -15.25 26.85 -13.31
N LYS A 87 -14.95 28.00 -12.69
CA LYS A 87 -15.03 28.20 -11.23
C LYS A 87 -16.45 27.99 -10.70
N ALA A 88 -17.45 28.57 -11.35
CA ALA A 88 -18.85 28.41 -10.97
C ALA A 88 -19.31 26.94 -11.12
N LEU A 89 -18.95 26.27 -12.22
CA LEU A 89 -19.26 24.86 -12.44
C LEU A 89 -18.65 23.95 -11.38
N VAL A 90 -17.38 24.16 -11.04
CA VAL A 90 -16.64 23.37 -10.06
C VAL A 90 -17.25 23.52 -8.66
N ALA A 91 -17.65 24.74 -8.28
CA ALA A 91 -18.36 25.03 -7.04
C ALA A 91 -19.72 24.32 -6.99
N ALA A 92 -20.52 24.44 -8.07
CA ALA A 92 -21.82 23.78 -8.19
C ALA A 92 -21.71 22.23 -8.12
N ALA A 93 -20.66 21.66 -8.69
CA ALA A 93 -20.37 20.23 -8.64
C ALA A 93 -19.84 19.76 -7.27
N GLY A 94 -19.50 20.65 -6.34
CA GLY A 94 -18.86 20.31 -5.08
C GLY A 94 -17.52 19.59 -5.25
N VAL A 95 -16.75 19.96 -6.28
CA VAL A 95 -15.44 19.41 -6.60
C VAL A 95 -14.35 20.40 -6.19
N ALA A 96 -13.29 19.93 -5.52
CA ALA A 96 -12.19 20.79 -5.13
C ALA A 96 -11.50 21.43 -6.36
N GLU A 97 -11.18 22.73 -6.31
CA GLU A 97 -10.55 23.47 -7.40
C GLU A 97 -9.25 22.81 -7.91
N ARG A 98 -8.44 22.27 -7.00
CA ARG A 98 -7.23 21.52 -7.36
C ARG A 98 -7.54 20.26 -8.18
N THR A 99 -8.60 19.54 -7.83
CA THR A 99 -9.05 18.35 -8.59
C THR A 99 -9.52 18.76 -9.98
N ALA A 100 -10.32 19.82 -10.06
CA ALA A 100 -10.77 20.36 -11.32
C ALA A 100 -9.61 20.83 -12.21
N ALA A 101 -8.64 21.54 -11.66
CA ALA A 101 -7.45 21.97 -12.40
C ALA A 101 -6.71 20.82 -13.08
N ARG A 102 -6.54 19.69 -12.36
CA ARG A 102 -5.93 18.48 -12.90
C ARG A 102 -6.76 17.84 -14.01
N ILE A 103 -8.08 17.80 -13.85
CA ILE A 103 -8.99 17.26 -14.88
C ILE A 103 -8.89 18.09 -16.17
N TRP A 104 -8.91 19.42 -16.07
CA TRP A 104 -8.76 20.31 -17.23
C TRP A 104 -7.34 20.28 -17.84
N ALA A 105 -6.34 19.86 -17.08
CA ALA A 105 -5.00 19.57 -17.60
C ALA A 105 -4.87 18.19 -18.27
N GLY A 106 -5.99 17.45 -18.43
CA GLY A 106 -6.03 16.15 -19.11
C GLY A 106 -5.75 14.95 -18.22
N GLU A 107 -5.64 15.14 -16.90
CA GLU A 107 -5.55 14.01 -15.99
C GLU A 107 -6.90 13.30 -15.87
N SER A 108 -6.84 11.98 -15.67
CA SER A 108 -8.04 11.17 -15.48
C SER A 108 -8.63 11.35 -14.07
N THR A 109 -9.95 11.24 -13.97
CA THR A 109 -10.71 11.32 -12.73
C THR A 109 -11.58 10.08 -12.51
N SER A 110 -12.14 9.95 -11.30
CA SER A 110 -13.09 8.88 -10.97
C SER A 110 -14.45 9.08 -11.64
N LEU A 111 -15.20 8.00 -11.82
CA LEU A 111 -16.58 8.05 -12.31
C LEU A 111 -17.46 9.02 -11.50
N HIS A 112 -17.33 8.97 -10.17
CA HIS A 112 -18.11 9.82 -9.27
C HIS A 112 -17.84 11.31 -9.51
N THR A 113 -16.58 11.72 -9.61
CA THR A 113 -16.20 13.11 -9.88
C THR A 113 -16.63 13.54 -11.29
N ALA A 114 -16.46 12.66 -12.28
CA ALA A 114 -16.86 12.92 -13.66
C ALA A 114 -18.39 13.10 -13.78
N LYS A 115 -19.19 12.26 -13.09
CA LYS A 115 -20.65 12.41 -13.03
C LYS A 115 -21.07 13.73 -12.43
N LYS A 116 -20.55 14.09 -11.25
CA LYS A 116 -20.84 15.39 -10.61
C LYS A 116 -20.60 16.59 -11.53
N LEU A 117 -19.48 16.58 -12.26
CA LEU A 117 -19.15 17.65 -13.19
C LEU A 117 -20.08 17.68 -14.41
N ALA A 118 -20.43 16.51 -14.96
CA ALA A 118 -21.36 16.43 -16.10
C ALA A 118 -22.79 16.86 -15.72
N GLU A 119 -23.27 16.44 -14.55
CA GLU A 119 -24.57 16.82 -13.98
C GLU A 119 -24.66 18.32 -13.71
N ALA A 120 -23.68 18.88 -13.00
CA ALA A 120 -23.61 20.32 -12.73
C ALA A 120 -23.52 21.17 -14.01
N ALA A 121 -22.91 20.62 -15.05
CA ALA A 121 -22.81 21.27 -16.37
C ALA A 121 -24.07 21.12 -17.22
N ASN A 122 -25.03 20.32 -16.82
CA ASN A 122 -26.17 19.86 -17.62
C ASN A 122 -25.73 19.40 -19.03
N VAL A 123 -24.74 18.49 -19.06
CA VAL A 123 -24.19 17.91 -20.29
C VAL A 123 -24.26 16.38 -20.17
N ALA A 124 -24.71 15.72 -21.24
CA ALA A 124 -24.72 14.27 -21.30
C ALA A 124 -23.31 13.71 -20.97
N PHE A 125 -23.24 12.73 -20.08
CA PHE A 125 -21.99 12.17 -19.56
C PHE A 125 -21.00 11.75 -20.68
N SER A 126 -21.52 11.07 -21.71
CA SER A 126 -20.74 10.62 -22.89
C SER A 126 -20.15 11.76 -23.73
N LYS A 127 -20.76 12.96 -23.68
CA LYS A 127 -20.24 14.17 -24.36
C LYS A 127 -19.22 14.90 -23.48
N ALA A 128 -19.30 14.74 -22.15
CA ALA A 128 -18.42 15.42 -21.21
C ALA A 128 -17.14 14.61 -20.91
N PHE A 129 -17.26 13.30 -20.81
CA PHE A 129 -16.16 12.43 -20.38
C PHE A 129 -16.06 11.16 -21.22
N VAL A 130 -14.83 10.69 -21.44
CA VAL A 130 -14.51 9.42 -22.10
C VAL A 130 -13.88 8.48 -21.09
N ASN A 131 -14.37 7.24 -21.03
CA ASN A 131 -13.75 6.19 -20.23
C ASN A 131 -12.44 5.72 -20.89
N THR A 132 -11.31 5.98 -20.24
CA THR A 132 -9.98 5.59 -20.73
C THR A 132 -9.54 4.20 -20.26
N SER A 133 -10.34 3.55 -19.41
CA SER A 133 -10.07 2.22 -18.88
C SER A 133 -11.13 1.18 -19.27
N LYS A 134 -11.93 1.47 -20.32
CA LYS A 134 -13.01 0.57 -20.75
C LYS A 134 -12.55 -0.82 -21.16
N ASP A 135 -11.30 -0.94 -21.61
CA ASP A 135 -10.71 -2.21 -22.03
C ASP A 135 -9.80 -2.83 -20.94
N GLU A 136 -9.63 -2.14 -19.78
CA GLU A 136 -8.84 -2.66 -18.69
C GLU A 136 -9.58 -3.79 -17.94
N LYS A 137 -8.89 -4.90 -17.73
CA LYS A 137 -9.32 -6.04 -16.91
C LYS A 137 -8.98 -5.80 -15.45
N LEU A 138 -9.64 -6.50 -14.54
CA LEU A 138 -9.08 -6.68 -13.20
C LEU A 138 -7.83 -7.56 -13.27
N SER A 139 -6.78 -7.17 -12.56
CA SER A 139 -5.61 -8.04 -12.41
C SER A 139 -6.02 -9.36 -11.73
N GLY A 140 -5.35 -10.46 -12.07
CA GLY A 140 -5.59 -11.75 -11.42
C GLY A 140 -5.48 -11.66 -9.90
N ASN A 141 -4.58 -10.81 -9.38
CA ASN A 141 -4.46 -10.57 -7.94
C ASN A 141 -5.72 -9.88 -7.36
N SER A 142 -6.27 -8.88 -8.05
CA SER A 142 -7.53 -8.25 -7.64
C SER A 142 -8.70 -9.23 -7.67
N ALA A 143 -8.80 -10.05 -8.73
CA ALA A 143 -9.83 -11.07 -8.83
C ALA A 143 -9.68 -12.15 -7.73
N ARG A 144 -8.45 -12.54 -7.37
CA ARG A 144 -8.17 -13.48 -6.27
C ARG A 144 -8.60 -12.94 -4.90
N HIS A 145 -8.69 -11.62 -4.68
CA HIS A 145 -9.24 -11.06 -3.44
C HIS A 145 -10.72 -11.41 -3.25
N TYR A 146 -11.51 -11.45 -4.32
CA TYR A 146 -12.91 -11.90 -4.27
C TYR A 146 -13.01 -13.37 -3.86
N HIS A 147 -12.17 -14.24 -4.46
CA HIS A 147 -12.11 -15.65 -4.08
C HIS A 147 -11.75 -15.82 -2.60
N ARG A 148 -10.76 -15.08 -2.09
CA ARG A 148 -10.35 -15.14 -0.67
C ARG A 148 -11.47 -14.73 0.27
N LEU A 149 -12.20 -13.66 -0.05
CA LEU A 149 -13.36 -13.23 0.74
C LEU A 149 -14.44 -14.31 0.74
N LEU A 150 -14.89 -14.74 -0.43
CA LEU A 150 -15.93 -15.76 -0.55
C LEU A 150 -15.54 -17.08 0.13
N SER A 151 -14.30 -17.54 -0.06
CA SER A 151 -13.80 -18.74 0.62
C SER A 151 -13.81 -18.59 2.15
N SER A 152 -13.46 -17.42 2.68
CA SER A 152 -13.51 -17.13 4.12
C SER A 152 -14.96 -17.14 4.64
N VAL A 153 -15.88 -16.52 3.90
CA VAL A 153 -17.31 -16.46 4.24
C VAL A 153 -17.92 -17.87 4.26
N PHE A 154 -17.71 -18.64 3.19
CA PHE A 154 -18.27 -20.00 3.08
C PHE A 154 -17.62 -20.98 4.05
N ASN A 155 -16.32 -20.91 4.33
CA ASN A 155 -15.71 -21.69 5.39
C ASN A 155 -16.32 -21.40 6.77
N THR A 156 -16.67 -20.15 7.01
CA THR A 156 -17.36 -19.77 8.26
C THR A 156 -18.80 -20.30 8.26
N ALA A 157 -19.51 -20.23 7.11
CA ALA A 157 -20.84 -20.79 6.99
C ALA A 157 -20.88 -22.31 7.22
N VAL A 158 -19.87 -23.06 6.75
CA VAL A 158 -19.73 -24.50 7.03
C VAL A 158 -19.52 -24.71 8.54
N ARG A 159 -18.67 -23.96 9.21
CA ARG A 159 -18.48 -24.04 10.67
C ARG A 159 -19.75 -23.69 11.44
N TRP A 160 -20.57 -22.79 10.92
CA TRP A 160 -21.87 -22.43 11.49
C TRP A 160 -23.01 -23.40 11.11
N GLN A 161 -22.68 -24.48 10.39
CA GLN A 161 -23.63 -25.48 9.90
C GLN A 161 -24.74 -24.91 9.00
N LEU A 162 -24.48 -23.78 8.35
CA LEU A 162 -25.38 -23.15 7.37
C LEU A 162 -25.17 -23.71 5.95
N MET A 163 -24.05 -24.38 5.70
CA MET A 163 -23.70 -25.07 4.45
C MET A 163 -22.99 -26.36 4.76
N ALA A 164 -23.21 -27.38 3.92
CA ALA A 164 -22.52 -28.67 4.05
C ALA A 164 -21.04 -28.58 3.60
N GLU A 165 -20.77 -27.82 2.56
CA GLU A 165 -19.43 -27.67 2.00
C GLU A 165 -19.18 -26.25 1.44
N ASN A 166 -17.90 -25.90 1.31
CA ASN A 166 -17.51 -24.62 0.72
C ASN A 166 -17.36 -24.78 -0.81
N PRO A 167 -18.20 -24.14 -1.64
CA PRO A 167 -18.14 -24.26 -3.09
C PRO A 167 -16.83 -23.69 -3.68
N CYS A 168 -16.13 -22.77 -2.98
CA CYS A 168 -14.82 -22.27 -3.40
C CYS A 168 -13.73 -23.36 -3.39
N ALA A 169 -13.89 -24.43 -2.59
CA ALA A 169 -12.91 -25.52 -2.55
C ALA A 169 -12.85 -26.34 -3.85
N ARG A 170 -13.89 -26.22 -4.69
CA ARG A 170 -14.01 -26.90 -5.98
C ARG A 170 -13.81 -25.97 -7.18
N VAL A 171 -13.26 -24.78 -6.95
CA VAL A 171 -13.02 -23.78 -8.01
C VAL A 171 -11.60 -23.26 -7.90
N ASP A 172 -10.89 -23.32 -9.02
CA ASP A 172 -9.56 -22.71 -9.08
C ASP A 172 -9.64 -21.19 -8.92
N PRO A 173 -8.84 -20.61 -8.02
CA PRO A 173 -8.77 -19.16 -7.89
C PRO A 173 -8.21 -18.54 -9.18
N PRO A 174 -8.59 -17.30 -9.53
CA PRO A 174 -8.03 -16.59 -10.67
C PRO A 174 -6.51 -16.63 -10.68
N LYS A 175 -5.91 -16.94 -11.83
CA LYS A 175 -4.45 -17.00 -12.00
C LYS A 175 -3.84 -15.63 -11.75
N VAL A 176 -2.71 -15.60 -11.06
CA VAL A 176 -1.93 -14.39 -10.83
C VAL A 176 -0.61 -14.56 -11.57
N GLU A 177 -0.36 -13.69 -12.51
CA GLU A 177 0.96 -13.59 -13.14
C GLU A 177 1.94 -13.00 -12.13
N ALA A 178 3.10 -13.63 -12.01
CA ALA A 178 4.18 -13.10 -11.19
C ALA A 178 4.67 -11.79 -11.84
N ALA A 179 4.51 -10.68 -11.14
CA ALA A 179 5.10 -9.41 -11.58
C ALA A 179 6.52 -9.31 -11.02
N ASP A 180 7.43 -8.83 -11.85
CA ASP A 180 8.79 -8.53 -11.41
C ASP A 180 8.76 -7.49 -10.30
N VAL A 181 9.56 -7.73 -9.28
CA VAL A 181 9.67 -6.82 -8.15
C VAL A 181 10.49 -5.61 -8.58
N GLN A 182 9.83 -4.46 -8.66
CA GLN A 182 10.50 -3.20 -8.96
C GLN A 182 11.20 -2.66 -7.71
N TYR A 183 12.46 -2.32 -7.86
CA TYR A 183 13.28 -1.66 -6.84
C TYR A 183 14.26 -0.69 -7.51
N LEU A 184 14.89 0.17 -6.74
CA LEU A 184 15.96 1.04 -7.20
C LEU A 184 17.30 0.34 -6.95
N ASP A 185 18.14 0.29 -7.97
CA ASP A 185 19.54 -0.09 -7.85
C ASP A 185 20.37 1.04 -7.20
N GLU A 186 21.66 0.83 -7.03
CA GLU A 186 22.55 1.81 -6.40
C GLU A 186 22.52 3.17 -7.10
N GLN A 187 22.49 3.20 -8.44
CA GLN A 187 22.40 4.43 -9.21
C GLN A 187 21.05 5.13 -9.02
N GLY A 188 19.97 4.37 -9.03
CA GLY A 188 18.63 4.88 -8.77
C GLY A 188 18.49 5.46 -7.37
N ILE A 189 19.08 4.80 -6.36
CA ILE A 189 19.16 5.30 -4.99
C ILE A 189 19.98 6.58 -4.92
N ALA A 190 21.17 6.62 -5.53
CA ALA A 190 22.00 7.82 -5.52
C ALA A 190 21.28 9.03 -6.15
N ARG A 191 20.62 8.83 -7.30
CA ARG A 191 19.80 9.87 -7.93
C ARG A 191 18.61 10.30 -7.06
N LEU A 192 17.95 9.37 -6.39
CA LEU A 192 16.86 9.67 -5.47
C LEU A 192 17.37 10.52 -4.30
N LEU A 193 18.48 10.12 -3.66
CA LEU A 193 19.07 10.86 -2.55
C LEU A 193 19.49 12.29 -2.95
N ALA A 194 20.04 12.45 -4.15
CA ALA A 194 20.41 13.77 -4.69
C ALA A 194 19.21 14.69 -4.94
N ALA A 195 18.03 14.13 -5.23
CA ALA A 195 16.79 14.90 -5.42
C ALA A 195 16.06 15.25 -4.11
N LEU A 196 16.30 14.52 -3.00
CA LEU A 196 15.58 14.71 -1.74
C LEU A 196 15.68 16.08 -1.08
N PRO A 197 16.71 16.93 -1.32
CA PRO A 197 16.70 18.32 -0.85
C PRO A 197 15.50 19.14 -1.32
N ASP A 198 14.90 18.81 -2.47
CA ASP A 198 13.71 19.47 -3.00
C ASP A 198 12.38 18.94 -2.38
N ALA A 199 12.46 17.90 -1.57
CA ALA A 199 11.30 17.34 -0.87
C ALA A 199 11.02 18.08 0.45
N PRO A 200 9.75 18.08 0.93
CA PRO A 200 9.48 18.49 2.31
C PRO A 200 10.37 17.68 3.28
N THR A 201 10.96 18.34 4.26
CA THR A 201 11.96 17.75 5.18
C THR A 201 11.51 16.42 5.77
N GLN A 202 10.27 16.32 6.28
CA GLN A 202 9.74 15.08 6.85
C GLN A 202 9.62 13.97 5.81
N TYR A 203 9.34 14.29 4.53
CA TYR A 203 9.24 13.29 3.47
C TYR A 203 10.63 12.84 3.02
N SER A 204 11.60 13.75 2.96
CA SER A 204 13.01 13.42 2.71
C SER A 204 13.52 12.42 3.74
N VAL A 205 13.31 12.69 5.03
CA VAL A 205 13.75 11.82 6.12
C VAL A 205 13.00 10.46 6.11
N ILE A 206 11.69 10.45 5.85
CA ILE A 206 10.94 9.18 5.72
C ILE A 206 11.51 8.30 4.61
N VAL A 207 11.83 8.87 3.44
CA VAL A 207 12.39 8.13 2.30
C VAL A 207 13.76 7.55 2.67
N GLN A 208 14.64 8.35 3.25
CA GLN A 208 15.97 7.91 3.68
C GLN A 208 15.86 6.82 4.75
N LEU A 209 15.00 7.01 5.76
CA LEU A 209 14.80 6.03 6.82
C LEU A 209 14.19 4.72 6.28
N ALA A 210 13.33 4.78 5.24
CA ALA A 210 12.84 3.61 4.54
C ALA A 210 13.97 2.81 3.88
N LEU A 211 14.93 3.49 3.24
CA LEU A 211 16.11 2.87 2.65
C LEU A 211 17.04 2.27 3.70
N PHE A 212 17.29 2.96 4.81
CA PHE A 212 18.14 2.46 5.90
C PHE A 212 17.56 1.27 6.65
N THR A 213 16.24 1.26 6.87
CA THR A 213 15.61 0.28 7.78
C THR A 213 14.80 -0.80 7.09
N GLY A 214 14.36 -0.58 5.85
CA GLY A 214 13.43 -1.45 5.17
C GLY A 214 12.04 -1.51 5.83
N CYS A 215 11.69 -0.57 6.70
CA CYS A 215 10.38 -0.51 7.36
C CYS A 215 9.23 -0.32 6.38
N ARG A 216 8.08 -0.87 6.71
CA ARG A 216 6.86 -0.63 5.94
C ARG A 216 6.40 0.81 6.13
N ARG A 217 5.75 1.38 5.11
CA ARG A 217 5.22 2.75 5.15
C ARG A 217 4.43 3.05 6.44
N GLY A 218 3.49 2.19 6.80
CA GLY A 218 2.69 2.37 8.00
C GLY A 218 3.49 2.24 9.30
N GLU A 219 4.55 1.44 9.33
CA GLU A 219 5.49 1.34 10.44
C GLU A 219 6.23 2.67 10.61
N LEU A 220 6.81 3.22 9.53
CA LEU A 220 7.48 4.52 9.53
C LEU A 220 6.57 5.65 10.02
N CYS A 221 5.36 5.75 9.46
CA CYS A 221 4.40 6.78 9.86
C CYS A 221 3.92 6.61 11.32
N GLY A 222 4.06 5.43 11.90
CA GLY A 222 3.67 5.11 13.27
C GLY A 222 4.80 5.24 14.30
N LEU A 223 6.02 5.61 13.90
CA LEU A 223 7.16 5.76 14.80
C LEU A 223 6.99 6.93 15.76
N ARG A 224 7.52 6.74 16.96
CA ARG A 224 7.66 7.74 18.01
C ARG A 224 9.13 7.95 18.34
N TRP A 225 9.51 9.11 18.88
CA TRP A 225 10.85 9.33 19.41
C TRP A 225 11.20 8.33 20.52
N SER A 226 10.22 7.94 21.32
CA SER A 226 10.39 6.90 22.35
C SER A 226 10.64 5.49 21.81
N ASP A 227 10.51 5.24 20.49
CA ASP A 227 10.92 3.99 19.86
C ASP A 227 12.40 3.97 19.44
N ILE A 228 13.12 5.08 19.61
CA ILE A 228 14.47 5.27 19.10
C ILE A 228 15.42 5.55 20.25
N ASP A 229 16.45 4.73 20.39
CA ASP A 229 17.59 4.97 21.24
C ASP A 229 18.75 5.44 20.34
N LEU A 230 18.94 6.77 20.24
CA LEU A 230 19.98 7.36 19.39
C LEU A 230 21.40 7.04 19.89
N PRO A 231 21.70 7.08 21.20
CA PRO A 231 23.00 6.63 21.71
C PRO A 231 23.32 5.17 21.37
N ALA A 232 22.36 4.27 21.56
CA ALA A 232 22.54 2.85 21.22
C ALA A 232 22.41 2.59 19.72
N GLY A 233 21.92 3.53 18.91
CA GLY A 233 21.68 3.38 17.48
C GLY A 233 20.68 2.26 17.19
N VAL A 234 19.53 2.24 17.87
CA VAL A 234 18.49 1.23 17.68
C VAL A 234 17.12 1.85 17.50
N LEU A 235 16.29 1.21 16.68
CA LEU A 235 14.91 1.59 16.39
C LEU A 235 14.00 0.38 16.60
N ALA A 236 12.96 0.53 17.43
CA ALA A 236 11.96 -0.49 17.70
C ALA A 236 10.70 -0.28 16.89
N VAL A 237 10.26 -1.28 16.15
CA VAL A 237 9.00 -1.26 15.40
C VAL A 237 7.89 -1.84 16.27
N ASN A 238 7.10 -0.97 16.92
CA ASN A 238 6.08 -1.37 17.90
C ASN A 238 4.65 -1.20 17.39
N ARG A 239 4.42 -0.37 16.38
CA ARG A 239 3.08 -0.03 15.86
C ARG A 239 3.09 0.28 14.37
N THR A 240 1.90 0.41 13.82
CA THR A 240 1.67 0.85 12.44
C THR A 240 0.54 1.87 12.40
N LEU A 241 0.67 2.86 11.56
CA LEU A 241 -0.38 3.83 11.26
C LEU A 241 -1.02 3.50 9.92
N THR A 242 -2.34 3.42 9.89
CA THR A 242 -3.11 3.08 8.69
C THR A 242 -4.19 4.15 8.48
N SER A 243 -4.41 4.54 7.22
CA SER A 243 -5.53 5.40 6.83
C SER A 243 -6.67 4.54 6.32
N ILE A 244 -7.82 4.60 7.00
CA ILE A 244 -9.01 3.81 6.67
C ILE A 244 -10.08 4.75 6.10
N PRO A 245 -10.57 4.52 4.88
CA PRO A 245 -11.62 5.34 4.29
C PRO A 245 -12.85 5.45 5.21
N GLY A 246 -13.29 6.68 5.48
CA GLY A 246 -14.43 6.96 6.37
C GLY A 246 -14.17 6.85 7.87
N GLN A 247 -13.03 6.30 8.31
CA GLN A 247 -12.67 6.18 9.73
C GLN A 247 -11.44 7.02 10.11
N GLY A 248 -10.67 7.49 9.13
CA GLY A 248 -9.47 8.30 9.37
C GLY A 248 -8.22 7.50 9.67
N LEU A 249 -7.34 8.06 10.51
CA LEU A 249 -6.05 7.46 10.86
C LEU A 249 -6.18 6.57 12.09
N LEU A 250 -5.68 5.34 12.00
CA LEU A 250 -5.74 4.36 13.08
C LEU A 250 -4.34 3.81 13.38
N PHE A 251 -3.91 3.95 14.64
CA PHE A 251 -2.75 3.23 15.16
C PHE A 251 -3.13 1.82 15.58
N SER A 252 -2.34 0.84 15.18
CA SER A 252 -2.55 -0.56 15.54
C SER A 252 -1.22 -1.28 15.78
N THR A 253 -1.29 -2.43 16.46
CA THR A 253 -0.12 -3.30 16.59
C THR A 253 0.27 -3.88 15.21
N PRO A 254 1.54 -4.20 14.97
CA PRO A 254 1.96 -4.92 13.78
C PRO A 254 1.18 -6.22 13.58
N LYS A 255 1.07 -6.67 12.33
CA LYS A 255 0.19 -7.79 11.95
C LYS A 255 0.55 -9.13 12.61
N THR A 256 1.83 -9.34 12.95
CA THR A 256 2.33 -10.58 13.56
C THR A 256 3.31 -10.24 14.69
N LYS A 257 3.51 -11.20 15.64
CA LYS A 257 4.54 -11.06 16.70
C LYS A 257 5.94 -10.82 16.11
N LYS A 258 6.30 -11.49 15.00
CA LYS A 258 7.57 -11.31 14.29
C LYS A 258 7.73 -9.94 13.62
N SER A 259 6.64 -9.20 13.43
CA SER A 259 6.70 -7.83 12.90
C SER A 259 7.16 -6.80 13.95
N ARG A 260 7.07 -7.13 15.26
CA ARG A 260 7.75 -6.38 16.32
C ARG A 260 9.22 -6.78 16.29
N ARG A 261 10.08 -5.80 16.07
CA ARG A 261 11.51 -6.04 15.92
C ARG A 261 12.28 -4.79 16.30
N VAL A 262 13.55 -5.00 16.63
CA VAL A 262 14.53 -3.93 16.84
C VAL A 262 15.49 -3.93 15.65
N ILE A 263 15.75 -2.77 15.09
CA ILE A 263 16.63 -2.58 13.95
C ILE A 263 17.82 -1.76 14.41
N LYS A 264 19.03 -2.27 14.19
CA LYS A 264 20.26 -1.52 14.39
C LYS A 264 20.40 -0.49 13.26
N LEU A 265 20.66 0.75 13.62
CA LEU A 265 20.92 1.87 12.73
C LEU A 265 22.44 2.04 12.58
N ASP A 266 22.87 2.43 11.40
CA ASP A 266 24.23 2.89 11.15
C ASP A 266 24.39 4.35 11.57
N GLU A 267 25.64 4.84 11.54
CA GLU A 267 25.96 6.21 11.95
C GLU A 267 25.24 7.26 11.10
N ASN A 268 25.09 7.03 9.78
CA ASN A 268 24.40 7.96 8.89
C ASN A 268 22.91 8.10 9.26
N ALA A 269 22.25 6.97 9.53
CA ALA A 269 20.85 6.98 9.96
C ALA A 269 20.67 7.65 11.34
N VAL A 270 21.60 7.43 12.26
CA VAL A 270 21.60 8.11 13.57
C VAL A 270 21.79 9.61 13.39
N GLN A 271 22.73 10.04 12.57
CA GLN A 271 22.98 11.47 12.32
C GLN A 271 21.77 12.13 11.64
N LEU A 272 21.18 11.48 10.61
CA LEU A 272 19.94 11.93 9.96
C LEU A 272 18.82 12.18 10.98
N LEU A 273 18.65 11.26 11.95
CA LEU A 273 17.61 11.38 12.96
C LEU A 273 17.92 12.49 13.98
N LYS A 274 19.18 12.69 14.36
CA LYS A 274 19.59 13.81 15.24
C LYS A 274 19.29 15.15 14.57
N ASP A 275 19.66 15.32 13.31
CA ASP A 275 19.40 16.54 12.56
C ASP A 275 17.90 16.82 12.39
N TYR A 276 17.14 15.75 12.12
CA TYR A 276 15.69 15.83 12.01
C TYR A 276 15.02 16.18 13.34
N GLN A 277 15.52 15.65 14.46
CA GLN A 277 15.01 15.98 15.79
C GLN A 277 15.18 17.46 16.08
N GLN A 278 16.35 18.03 15.78
CA GLN A 278 16.62 19.46 15.94
C GLN A 278 15.72 20.30 15.03
N TRP A 279 15.51 19.87 13.79
CA TRP A 279 14.59 20.54 12.87
C TRP A 279 13.16 20.51 13.41
N GLN A 280 12.65 19.36 13.85
CA GLN A 280 11.29 19.21 14.36
C GLN A 280 11.06 20.05 15.65
N LEU A 281 12.05 20.12 16.53
CA LEU A 281 11.99 20.96 17.71
C LEU A 281 11.86 22.46 17.36
N ARG A 282 12.64 22.93 16.38
CA ARG A 282 12.52 24.31 15.86
C ARG A 282 11.15 24.58 15.27
N GLU A 283 10.63 23.66 14.46
CA GLU A 283 9.29 23.80 13.88
C GLU A 283 8.20 23.80 14.96
N ARG A 284 8.31 22.95 15.97
CA ARG A 284 7.39 22.92 17.10
C ARG A 284 7.38 24.26 17.86
N LEU A 285 8.53 24.84 18.09
CA LEU A 285 8.65 26.16 18.74
C LEU A 285 8.05 27.25 17.83
N ARG A 286 8.32 27.22 16.53
CA ARG A 286 7.79 28.19 15.55
C ARG A 286 6.26 28.13 15.47
N ILE A 287 5.66 26.96 15.50
CA ILE A 287 4.22 26.76 15.45
C ILE A 287 3.54 27.13 16.78
N GLY A 288 4.23 26.94 17.90
CA GLY A 288 3.77 27.33 19.22
C GLY A 288 2.47 26.65 19.65
N SER A 289 1.48 27.46 20.06
CA SER A 289 0.19 26.93 20.56
C SER A 289 -0.65 26.13 19.54
N LYS A 290 -0.37 26.29 18.26
CA LYS A 290 -1.06 25.50 17.20
C LYS A 290 -0.54 24.06 17.09
N TRP A 291 0.58 23.74 17.74
CA TRP A 291 1.11 22.39 17.74
C TRP A 291 0.24 21.46 18.60
N VAL A 292 -0.21 20.35 18.02
CA VAL A 292 -0.98 19.31 18.71
C VAL A 292 -0.10 18.62 19.75
N ARG A 293 -0.42 18.81 21.03
CA ARG A 293 0.40 18.34 22.16
C ARG A 293 0.13 16.88 22.54
N THR A 294 -1.05 16.37 22.24
CA THR A 294 -1.45 15.01 22.57
C THR A 294 -2.02 14.31 21.33
N VAL A 295 -1.84 13.01 21.26
CA VAL A 295 -2.39 12.16 20.21
C VAL A 295 -3.04 10.93 20.82
N GLU A 296 -4.04 10.40 20.13
CA GLU A 296 -4.64 9.13 20.51
C GLU A 296 -3.91 7.96 19.82
N ILE A 297 -3.34 7.06 20.61
CA ILE A 297 -2.64 5.86 20.14
C ILE A 297 -3.28 4.65 20.82
N MET A 298 -3.93 3.80 20.00
CA MET A 298 -4.59 2.57 20.46
C MET A 298 -5.52 2.80 21.67
N GLY A 299 -6.39 3.80 21.58
CA GLY A 299 -7.37 4.16 22.61
C GLY A 299 -6.80 4.86 23.85
N LYS A 300 -5.54 5.28 23.81
CA LYS A 300 -4.90 6.05 24.89
C LYS A 300 -4.46 7.40 24.39
N THR A 301 -4.83 8.47 25.09
CA THR A 301 -4.28 9.80 24.87
C THR A 301 -2.89 9.86 25.51
N VAL A 302 -1.89 10.19 24.70
CA VAL A 302 -0.48 10.28 25.11
C VAL A 302 0.14 11.58 24.61
N ASP A 303 1.23 11.99 25.22
CA ASP A 303 2.03 13.11 24.72
C ASP A 303 2.49 12.84 23.29
N ASN A 304 2.44 13.87 22.46
CA ASN A 304 2.81 13.80 21.07
C ASN A 304 4.33 13.80 20.91
N ASP A 305 4.89 12.62 20.85
CA ASP A 305 6.28 12.35 20.52
C ASP A 305 6.43 11.61 19.17
N LEU A 306 5.45 11.80 18.26
CA LEU A 306 5.51 11.21 16.93
C LEU A 306 6.76 11.68 16.18
N LEU A 307 7.45 10.72 15.54
CA LEU A 307 8.62 11.01 14.72
C LEU A 307 8.21 11.82 13.49
N PHE A 308 7.15 11.41 12.80
CA PHE A 308 6.67 12.05 11.58
C PHE A 308 5.28 12.66 11.76
N THR A 309 5.22 13.98 11.58
CA THR A 309 4.00 14.76 11.76
C THR A 309 3.72 15.65 10.56
N LYS A 310 2.48 16.11 10.45
CA LYS A 310 2.15 17.29 9.65
C LYS A 310 2.74 18.54 10.27
N TRP A 311 2.61 19.67 9.60
CA TRP A 311 3.13 20.97 10.04
C TRP A 311 2.63 21.41 11.44
N ASP A 312 1.48 20.92 11.85
CA ASP A 312 0.82 21.25 13.12
C ASP A 312 0.94 20.15 14.20
N GLY A 313 1.78 19.17 13.99
CA GLY A 313 1.99 18.07 14.93
C GLY A 313 1.00 16.90 14.78
N ARG A 314 -0.05 17.00 13.97
CA ARG A 314 -0.93 15.86 13.71
C ARG A 314 -0.19 14.73 13.00
N PRO A 315 -0.62 13.44 13.17
CA PRO A 315 0.00 12.31 12.49
C PRO A 315 0.04 12.52 10.98
N ILE A 316 1.16 12.13 10.36
CA ILE A 316 1.28 12.13 8.90
C ILE A 316 0.38 11.05 8.31
N ASP A 317 -0.32 11.38 7.21
CA ASP A 317 -1.19 10.40 6.53
C ASP A 317 -0.36 9.49 5.61
N PRO A 318 -0.33 8.17 5.85
CA PRO A 318 0.36 7.23 4.96
C PRO A 318 -0.15 7.27 3.50
N ALA A 319 -1.43 7.59 3.28
CA ALA A 319 -1.99 7.72 1.92
C ALA A 319 -1.40 8.94 1.19
N GLY A 320 -1.16 10.05 1.92
CA GLY A 320 -0.50 11.23 1.39
C GLY A 320 0.90 10.92 0.85
N LEU A 321 1.68 10.14 1.60
CA LEU A 321 3.01 9.70 1.19
C LEU A 321 2.97 8.82 -0.07
N THR A 322 1.99 7.90 -0.16
CA THR A 322 1.80 7.04 -1.35
C THR A 322 1.48 7.84 -2.60
N SER A 323 0.72 8.92 -2.47
CA SER A 323 0.36 9.76 -3.62
C SER A 323 1.44 10.79 -3.97
N TRP A 324 2.23 11.22 -3.00
CA TRP A 324 3.33 12.17 -3.19
C TRP A 324 4.53 11.53 -3.88
N PHE A 325 4.98 10.38 -3.43
CA PHE A 325 6.23 9.77 -3.86
C PHE A 325 6.31 9.53 -5.38
N PRO A 326 5.31 8.94 -6.07
CA PRO A 326 5.37 8.78 -7.52
C PRO A 326 5.36 10.10 -8.29
N ARG A 327 4.78 11.16 -7.72
CA ARG A 327 4.82 12.51 -8.33
C ARG A 327 6.19 13.12 -8.20
N PHE A 328 6.81 12.98 -7.04
CA PHE A 328 8.17 13.43 -6.77
C PHE A 328 9.16 12.76 -7.72
N LEU A 329 9.09 11.43 -7.86
CA LEU A 329 9.95 10.70 -8.80
C LEU A 329 9.81 11.22 -10.24
N ARG A 330 8.57 11.47 -10.68
CA ARG A 330 8.31 11.99 -12.04
C ARG A 330 8.83 13.41 -12.23
N GLN A 331 8.76 14.25 -11.21
CA GLN A 331 9.26 15.63 -11.27
C GLN A 331 10.79 15.70 -11.40
N HIS A 332 11.48 14.65 -10.97
CA HIS A 332 12.95 14.55 -11.00
C HIS A 332 13.46 13.51 -12.02
N ASP A 333 12.61 13.09 -12.97
CA ASP A 333 12.94 12.08 -13.99
C ASP A 333 13.58 10.81 -13.42
N LEU A 334 13.09 10.37 -12.24
CA LEU A 334 13.55 9.18 -11.55
C LEU A 334 12.73 7.94 -11.97
N PRO A 335 13.29 6.73 -11.87
CA PRO A 335 12.59 5.50 -12.20
C PRO A 335 11.25 5.38 -11.46
N PRO A 336 10.14 5.01 -12.15
CA PRO A 336 8.80 4.99 -11.57
C PRO A 336 8.61 3.77 -10.67
N VAL A 337 8.98 3.89 -9.41
CA VAL A 337 8.76 2.86 -8.39
C VAL A 337 7.73 3.32 -7.35
N ARG A 338 7.15 2.36 -6.62
CA ARG A 338 6.24 2.65 -5.50
C ARG A 338 7.03 2.91 -4.23
N PHE A 339 6.46 3.61 -3.26
CA PHE A 339 7.12 3.82 -1.95
C PHE A 339 7.54 2.50 -1.29
N HIS A 340 6.74 1.43 -1.42
CA HIS A 340 7.10 0.11 -0.88
C HIS A 340 8.33 -0.50 -1.55
N SER A 341 8.67 -0.08 -2.75
CA SER A 341 9.88 -0.52 -3.46
C SER A 341 11.18 -0.08 -2.78
N LEU A 342 11.17 0.97 -1.94
CA LEU A 342 12.33 1.36 -1.12
C LEU A 342 12.73 0.23 -0.15
N ARG A 343 11.75 -0.49 0.38
CA ARG A 343 12.01 -1.69 1.19
C ARG A 343 12.60 -2.82 0.35
N HIS A 344 12.18 -2.98 -0.90
CA HIS A 344 12.79 -3.93 -1.82
C HIS A 344 14.22 -3.51 -2.18
N SER A 345 14.48 -2.22 -2.37
CA SER A 345 15.82 -1.68 -2.58
C SER A 345 16.75 -1.95 -1.38
N ASN A 346 16.27 -1.72 -0.13
CA ASN A 346 17.02 -2.06 1.08
C ASN A 346 17.41 -3.56 1.11
N ALA A 347 16.44 -4.44 0.83
CA ALA A 347 16.70 -5.88 0.83
C ALA A 347 17.67 -6.29 -0.28
N ALA A 348 17.54 -5.72 -1.49
CA ALA A 348 18.43 -5.98 -2.61
C ALA A 348 19.87 -5.56 -2.29
N LEU A 349 20.08 -4.38 -1.69
CA LEU A 349 21.40 -3.91 -1.23
C LEU A 349 22.01 -4.85 -0.19
N LEU A 350 21.23 -5.30 0.80
CA LEU A 350 21.71 -6.22 1.84
C LEU A 350 22.12 -7.57 1.23
N ILE A 351 21.33 -8.10 0.31
CA ILE A 351 21.65 -9.36 -0.38
C ILE A 351 22.88 -9.19 -1.29
N ALA A 352 22.99 -8.07 -2.01
CA ALA A 352 24.17 -7.76 -2.80
C ALA A 352 25.43 -7.61 -1.94
N ALA A 353 25.30 -7.13 -0.71
CA ALA A 353 26.36 -7.09 0.31
C ALA A 353 26.57 -8.44 1.04
N HIS A 354 26.04 -9.54 0.50
CA HIS A 354 26.19 -10.90 1.03
C HIS A 354 25.65 -11.10 2.45
N VAL A 355 24.72 -10.25 2.93
CA VAL A 355 24.04 -10.46 4.20
C VAL A 355 23.14 -11.70 4.10
N PRO A 356 23.20 -12.65 5.05
CA PRO A 356 22.37 -13.86 5.01
C PRO A 356 20.89 -13.55 4.87
N VAL A 357 20.17 -14.25 3.99
CA VAL A 357 18.74 -14.01 3.67
C VAL A 357 17.87 -14.13 4.92
N THR A 358 18.24 -14.98 5.87
CA THR A 358 17.57 -15.10 7.18
C THR A 358 17.67 -13.82 8.01
N THR A 359 18.85 -13.16 8.00
CA THR A 359 19.07 -11.87 8.66
C THR A 359 18.27 -10.76 7.98
N VAL A 360 18.27 -10.72 6.64
CA VAL A 360 17.46 -9.79 5.86
C VAL A 360 15.97 -9.98 6.18
N ALA A 361 15.47 -11.23 6.18
CA ALA A 361 14.08 -11.54 6.52
C ALA A 361 13.71 -11.09 7.94
N GLY A 362 14.60 -11.33 8.92
CA GLY A 362 14.43 -10.86 10.30
C GLY A 362 14.37 -9.34 10.41
N ARG A 363 15.31 -8.64 9.78
CA ARG A 363 15.38 -7.17 9.74
C ARG A 363 14.12 -6.56 9.11
N LEU A 364 13.62 -7.16 8.03
CA LEU A 364 12.39 -6.75 7.38
C LEU A 364 11.13 -7.14 8.19
N GLY A 365 11.19 -8.12 9.10
CA GLY A 365 10.03 -8.63 9.83
C GLY A 365 9.11 -9.45 8.92
N HIS A 366 9.67 -10.31 8.07
CA HIS A 366 8.92 -11.32 7.33
C HIS A 366 8.61 -12.50 8.26
N ALA A 367 7.35 -12.93 8.27
CA ALA A 367 6.93 -14.07 9.09
C ALA A 367 7.60 -15.38 8.66
N GLN A 368 7.90 -15.50 7.36
CA GLN A 368 8.57 -16.65 6.75
C GLN A 368 9.74 -16.18 5.89
N VAL A 369 10.87 -16.87 6.00
CA VAL A 369 12.07 -16.59 5.18
C VAL A 369 11.78 -16.80 3.70
N SER A 370 10.93 -17.78 3.36
CA SER A 370 10.50 -18.04 1.98
C SER A 370 9.90 -16.79 1.28
N THR A 371 9.31 -15.87 2.03
CA THR A 371 8.86 -14.59 1.47
C THR A 371 10.03 -13.80 0.88
N THR A 372 11.14 -13.70 1.61
CA THR A 372 12.35 -13.03 1.14
C THR A 372 12.99 -13.81 -0.02
N THR A 373 13.16 -15.12 0.14
CA THR A 373 13.76 -15.98 -0.89
C THR A 373 12.98 -15.89 -2.21
N ASN A 374 11.66 -16.02 -2.16
CA ASN A 374 10.83 -15.98 -3.38
C ASN A 374 10.85 -14.60 -4.08
N ILE A 375 10.87 -13.51 -3.30
CA ILE A 375 10.91 -12.15 -3.85
C ILE A 375 12.26 -11.88 -4.52
N TYR A 376 13.35 -12.37 -3.94
CA TYR A 376 14.72 -12.07 -4.39
C TYR A 376 15.44 -13.27 -5.03
N ALA A 377 14.71 -14.30 -5.44
CA ALA A 377 15.27 -15.53 -6.03
C ALA A 377 16.15 -15.26 -7.26
N GLY A 378 15.80 -14.26 -8.08
CA GLY A 378 16.61 -13.83 -9.21
C GLY A 378 17.97 -13.28 -8.79
N PHE A 379 17.99 -12.47 -7.72
CA PHE A 379 19.20 -11.88 -7.15
C PHE A 379 20.11 -12.94 -6.52
N ILE A 380 19.52 -13.90 -5.80
CA ILE A 380 20.24 -15.01 -5.15
C ILE A 380 20.89 -15.89 -6.23
N ARG A 381 20.20 -16.16 -7.32
CA ARG A 381 20.75 -16.93 -8.46
C ARG A 381 21.91 -16.23 -9.18
N SER A 382 21.87 -14.90 -9.32
CA SER A 382 22.99 -14.15 -9.92
C SER A 382 24.24 -14.17 -9.05
N SER A 383 24.13 -14.55 -7.77
CA SER A 383 25.26 -14.72 -6.84
C SER A 383 25.93 -16.09 -6.95
N ASP A 384 25.37 -17.02 -7.73
CA ASP A 384 25.88 -18.39 -7.86
C ASP A 384 27.27 -18.42 -8.53
N ALA A 385 27.47 -17.56 -9.53
CA ALA A 385 28.81 -17.39 -10.16
C ALA A 385 29.85 -16.94 -9.13
N LYS A 386 29.52 -15.97 -8.26
CA LYS A 386 30.42 -15.50 -7.19
C LYS A 386 30.65 -16.59 -6.11
N ALA A 387 29.65 -17.43 -5.85
CA ALA A 387 29.80 -18.56 -4.93
C ALA A 387 30.76 -19.60 -5.50
N ALA A 388 30.72 -19.85 -6.81
CA ALA A 388 31.68 -20.74 -7.49
C ALA A 388 33.10 -20.17 -7.43
N ASP A 389 33.28 -18.86 -7.67
CA ASP A 389 34.58 -18.17 -7.57
C ASP A 389 35.13 -18.26 -6.12
N ALA A 390 34.33 -17.95 -5.12
CA ALA A 390 34.72 -18.04 -3.71
C ALA A 390 35.09 -19.47 -3.29
N LEU A 391 34.37 -20.48 -3.81
CA LEU A 391 34.71 -21.88 -3.61
C LEU A 391 36.04 -22.23 -4.27
N GLY A 392 36.25 -21.79 -5.48
CA GLY A 392 37.52 -21.95 -6.21
C GLY A 392 38.74 -21.33 -5.48
N GLU A 393 38.56 -20.13 -4.92
CA GLU A 393 39.59 -19.49 -4.08
C GLU A 393 39.85 -20.26 -2.77
N ALA A 394 38.76 -20.76 -2.12
CA ALA A 394 38.92 -21.55 -0.92
C ALA A 394 39.64 -22.86 -1.18
N PHE A 395 39.30 -23.58 -2.25
CA PHE A 395 40.00 -24.79 -2.66
C PHE A 395 41.45 -24.54 -3.04
N SER A 396 41.74 -23.45 -3.76
CA SER A 396 43.14 -23.08 -4.13
C SER A 396 43.96 -22.85 -2.86
N ARG A 397 43.45 -22.18 -1.84
CA ARG A 397 44.15 -22.01 -0.54
C ARG A 397 44.43 -23.35 0.15
N ILE A 398 43.41 -24.21 0.26
CA ILE A 398 43.54 -25.53 0.91
C ILE A 398 44.60 -26.39 0.17
N LEU A 399 44.61 -26.39 -1.14
CA LEU A 399 45.56 -27.15 -1.96
C LEU A 399 46.99 -26.62 -1.84
N HIS A 400 47.18 -25.29 -1.70
CA HIS A 400 48.49 -24.70 -1.50
C HIS A 400 49.02 -24.81 -0.07
N GLU A 401 48.15 -24.78 0.96
CA GLU A 401 48.54 -24.94 2.36
C GLU A 401 48.72 -26.41 2.76
N GLY A 402 48.14 -27.36 2.02
CA GLY A 402 48.30 -28.81 2.26
C GLY A 402 49.48 -29.45 1.54
N ALA A 403 50.29 -28.69 0.80
CA ALA A 403 51.45 -29.14 0.03
C ALA A 403 52.78 -28.66 0.62
N GLY A 404 52.81 -28.10 1.87
CA GLY A 404 54.00 -27.64 2.59
C GLY A 404 54.40 -28.52 3.76
#